data_2ae55dea73707d35c38611d3ea58ce96
#
_entry.id   2ae55dea73707d35c38611d3ea58ce96
#
_cell.length_a   1.000
_cell.length_b   1.000
_cell.length_c   1.000
_cell.angle_alpha   90.00
_cell.angle_beta   90.00
_cell.angle_gamma   90.00
#
_symmetry.space_group_name_H-M   'P 1'
#
loop_
_entity.id
_entity.type
_entity.pdbx_description
1 polymer ?
#
loop_
_entity_poly.entity_id
_entity_poly.type
_entity_poly.pdbx_seq_one_letter_code
_entity_poly.pdbx_strand_id
1 'polypeptide(L)'
;MKYHLVISGTIGSWWNGCSADYVRYVLNKNSGKEVHVGFCSLGGFVKDGLEINQAFRDHGNVHAHAFGMNASISTIAMLGCKTIDIVKGSFFLIHNVSTLIYKYEQSNKEQIDAFVRKLQAQRDSLKNFDDVLASM
;
A
#
# COMPACT_ATOMS: atom_id res chain seq x y z
N MET A 1 -21.26 12.58 -2.26
CA MET A 1 -20.97 11.40 -3.11
C MET A 1 -20.94 10.15 -2.27
N LYS A 2 -21.53 9.08 -2.74
CA LYS A 2 -21.48 7.78 -2.06
C LYS A 2 -20.36 6.94 -2.69
N TYR A 3 -19.40 6.51 -1.89
CA TYR A 3 -18.33 5.60 -2.34
C TYR A 3 -18.83 4.16 -2.38
N HIS A 4 -18.34 3.40 -3.35
CA HIS A 4 -18.55 1.96 -3.41
C HIS A 4 -17.65 1.24 -2.38
N LEU A 5 -16.52 1.86 -2.07
CA LEU A 5 -15.49 1.38 -1.17
C LEU A 5 -14.76 2.56 -0.54
N VAL A 6 -14.35 2.43 0.72
CA VAL A 6 -13.42 3.37 1.36
C VAL A 6 -12.19 2.58 1.82
N ILE A 7 -11.02 2.97 1.33
CA ILE A 7 -9.74 2.44 1.81
C ILE A 7 -9.29 3.33 2.96
N SER A 8 -9.45 2.82 4.16
CA SER A 8 -9.06 3.47 5.42
C SER A 8 -8.39 2.45 6.35
N GLY A 9 -7.74 2.95 7.40
CA GLY A 9 -6.98 2.10 8.30
C GLY A 9 -5.75 1.50 7.63
N THR A 10 -5.35 0.30 8.06
CA THR A 10 -4.15 -0.38 7.56
C THR A 10 -4.46 -1.20 6.31
N ILE A 11 -3.78 -0.90 5.20
CA ILE A 11 -3.87 -1.70 3.98
C ILE A 11 -3.30 -3.10 4.24
N GLY A 12 -4.08 -4.13 3.91
CA GLY A 12 -3.75 -5.53 4.16
C GLY A 12 -4.32 -6.09 5.47
N SER A 13 -4.87 -5.25 6.34
CA SER A 13 -5.51 -5.71 7.56
C SER A 13 -7.00 -6.00 7.33
N TRP A 14 -7.44 -7.16 7.77
CA TRP A 14 -8.84 -7.58 7.63
C TRP A 14 -9.75 -7.03 8.75
N TRP A 15 -9.18 -6.60 9.87
CA TRP A 15 -9.95 -6.20 11.05
C TRP A 15 -9.91 -4.69 11.34
N ASN A 16 -8.84 -3.99 10.94
CA ASN A 16 -8.71 -2.53 11.15
C ASN A 16 -8.30 -1.78 9.90
N GLY A 17 -8.66 -2.32 8.73
CA GLY A 17 -8.24 -1.72 7.48
C GLY A 17 -8.96 -2.29 6.26
N CYS A 18 -8.24 -2.37 5.16
CA CYS A 18 -8.76 -2.84 3.89
C CYS A 18 -7.80 -3.86 3.26
N SER A 19 -8.27 -5.07 3.03
CA SER A 19 -7.52 -6.12 2.35
C SER A 19 -7.70 -6.05 0.83
N ALA A 20 -6.73 -6.58 0.08
CA ALA A 20 -6.83 -6.71 -1.36
C ALA A 20 -8.00 -7.62 -1.79
N ASP A 21 -8.28 -8.67 -1.01
CA ASP A 21 -9.41 -9.56 -1.27
C ASP A 21 -10.76 -8.84 -1.19
N TYR A 22 -10.93 -7.97 -0.21
CA TYR A 22 -12.15 -7.17 -0.09
C TYR A 22 -12.30 -6.19 -1.24
N VAL A 23 -11.22 -5.56 -1.67
CA VAL A 23 -11.22 -4.68 -2.86
C VAL A 23 -11.66 -5.46 -4.09
N ARG A 24 -11.06 -6.62 -4.35
CA ARG A 24 -11.44 -7.48 -5.48
C ARG A 24 -12.90 -7.90 -5.43
N TYR A 25 -13.41 -8.24 -4.25
CA TYR A 25 -14.82 -8.56 -4.06
C TYR A 25 -15.73 -7.40 -4.49
N VAL A 26 -15.43 -6.18 -4.04
CA VAL A 26 -16.22 -4.99 -4.42
C VAL A 26 -16.15 -4.73 -5.93
N LEU A 27 -14.96 -4.82 -6.52
CA LEU A 27 -14.77 -4.63 -7.96
C LEU A 27 -15.52 -5.67 -8.79
N ASN A 28 -15.49 -6.93 -8.38
CA ASN A 28 -16.22 -8.00 -9.06
C ASN A 28 -17.72 -7.79 -9.03
N LYS A 29 -18.27 -7.32 -7.91
CA LYS A 29 -19.70 -6.94 -7.83
C LYS A 29 -20.08 -5.76 -8.70
N ASN A 30 -19.11 -4.95 -9.10
CA ASN A 30 -19.30 -3.78 -9.94
C ASN A 30 -18.61 -3.94 -11.30
N SER A 31 -18.46 -5.17 -11.78
CA SER A 31 -17.82 -5.46 -13.05
C SER A 31 -18.48 -4.68 -14.20
N GLY A 32 -17.64 -4.01 -15.00
CA GLY A 32 -18.08 -3.18 -16.12
C GLY A 32 -18.74 -1.86 -15.75
N LYS A 33 -18.80 -1.51 -14.44
CA LYS A 33 -19.39 -0.25 -13.96
C LYS A 33 -18.32 0.71 -13.49
N GLU A 34 -18.65 1.98 -13.43
CA GLU A 34 -17.84 2.99 -12.77
C GLU A 34 -17.82 2.74 -11.25
N VAL A 35 -16.64 2.77 -10.65
CA VAL A 35 -16.43 2.57 -9.21
C VAL A 35 -15.75 3.78 -8.60
N HIS A 36 -16.35 4.33 -7.55
CA HIS A 36 -15.79 5.44 -6.77
C HIS A 36 -15.23 4.92 -5.46
N VAL A 37 -13.96 5.23 -5.19
CA VAL A 37 -13.22 4.77 -4.00
C VAL A 37 -12.73 5.96 -3.21
N GLY A 38 -13.14 6.05 -1.96
CA GLY A 38 -12.59 7.02 -1.01
C GLY A 38 -11.25 6.54 -0.45
N PHE A 39 -10.28 7.43 -0.30
CA PHE A 39 -8.96 7.13 0.27
C PHE A 39 -8.65 8.02 1.46
N CYS A 40 -8.39 7.41 2.62
CA CYS A 40 -7.90 8.04 3.83
C CYS A 40 -7.12 7.00 4.65
N SER A 41 -5.90 6.66 4.22
CA SER A 41 -5.10 5.60 4.82
C SER A 41 -3.64 6.00 4.93
N LEU A 42 -3.02 5.67 6.06
CA LEU A 42 -1.59 5.85 6.29
C LEU A 42 -0.73 4.74 5.66
N GLY A 43 -1.34 3.83 4.94
CA GLY A 43 -0.63 2.74 4.26
C GLY A 43 -0.76 1.40 4.99
N GLY A 44 0.24 0.55 4.82
CA GLY A 44 0.26 -0.80 5.39
C GLY A 44 1.20 -1.72 4.62
N PHE A 45 0.73 -2.93 4.30
CA PHE A 45 1.55 -3.93 3.63
C PHE A 45 1.72 -3.61 2.14
N VAL A 46 2.98 -3.58 1.70
CA VAL A 46 3.36 -3.29 0.31
C VAL A 46 2.68 -4.28 -0.65
N LYS A 47 2.69 -5.58 -0.32
CA LYS A 47 2.05 -6.62 -1.13
C LYS A 47 0.59 -6.29 -1.44
N ASP A 48 -0.19 -5.98 -0.41
CA ASP A 48 -1.62 -5.68 -0.56
C ASP A 48 -1.85 -4.40 -1.36
N GLY A 49 -1.05 -3.37 -1.12
CA GLY A 49 -1.16 -2.12 -1.87
C GLY A 49 -0.87 -2.29 -3.36
N LEU A 50 0.12 -3.11 -3.72
CA LEU A 50 0.42 -3.45 -5.11
C LEU A 50 -0.69 -4.29 -5.75
N GLU A 51 -1.26 -5.25 -5.02
CA GLU A 51 -2.40 -6.04 -5.50
C GLU A 51 -3.63 -5.16 -5.73
N ILE A 52 -3.89 -4.20 -4.85
CA ILE A 52 -4.99 -3.23 -5.00
C ILE A 52 -4.76 -2.35 -6.23
N ASN A 53 -3.54 -1.83 -6.41
CA ASN A 53 -3.18 -1.07 -7.60
C ASN A 53 -3.49 -1.86 -8.89
N GLN A 54 -3.05 -3.11 -8.94
CA GLN A 54 -3.29 -3.98 -10.11
C GLN A 54 -4.79 -4.23 -10.31
N ALA A 55 -5.53 -4.53 -9.25
CA ALA A 55 -6.97 -4.76 -9.33
C ALA A 55 -7.73 -3.54 -9.90
N PHE A 56 -7.33 -2.33 -9.53
CA PHE A 56 -7.90 -1.11 -10.09
C PHE A 56 -7.58 -0.94 -11.59
N ARG A 57 -6.34 -1.23 -11.99
CA ARG A 57 -5.92 -1.22 -13.40
C ARG A 57 -6.73 -2.22 -14.24
N ASP A 58 -6.90 -3.43 -13.72
CA ASP A 58 -7.62 -4.50 -14.41
C ASP A 58 -9.11 -4.18 -14.57
N HIS A 59 -9.71 -3.54 -13.57
CA HIS A 59 -11.09 -3.07 -13.65
C HIS A 59 -11.24 -1.93 -14.67
N GLY A 60 -10.29 -1.02 -14.76
CA GLY A 60 -10.17 0.01 -15.78
C GLY A 60 -11.09 1.23 -15.64
N ASN A 61 -12.04 1.24 -14.72
CA ASN A 61 -12.98 2.34 -14.52
C ASN A 61 -13.19 2.69 -13.02
N VAL A 62 -12.08 2.84 -12.31
CA VAL A 62 -12.04 3.20 -10.89
C VAL A 62 -11.62 4.66 -10.73
N HIS A 63 -12.33 5.40 -9.90
CA HIS A 63 -12.08 6.81 -9.62
C HIS A 63 -11.79 6.98 -8.13
N ALA A 64 -10.59 7.45 -7.81
CA ALA A 64 -10.16 7.72 -6.45
C ALA A 64 -10.56 9.12 -6.00
N HIS A 65 -10.97 9.22 -4.75
CA HIS A 65 -11.25 10.47 -4.06
C HIS A 65 -10.43 10.51 -2.77
N ALA A 66 -9.31 11.22 -2.79
CA ALA A 66 -8.40 11.33 -1.67
C ALA A 66 -8.84 12.44 -0.72
N PHE A 67 -9.03 12.12 0.54
CA PHE A 67 -9.35 13.07 1.60
C PHE A 67 -8.55 12.78 2.88
N GLY A 68 -8.44 13.77 3.76
CA GLY A 68 -7.70 13.63 5.00
C GLY A 68 -6.22 13.40 4.77
N MET A 69 -5.68 12.28 5.25
CA MET A 69 -4.26 11.95 5.10
C MET A 69 -4.09 10.62 4.37
N ASN A 70 -3.23 10.63 3.37
CA ASN A 70 -2.85 9.45 2.62
C ASN A 70 -1.32 9.31 2.61
N ALA A 71 -0.83 8.15 2.97
CA ALA A 71 0.61 7.94 3.15
C ALA A 71 1.07 6.58 2.66
N SER A 72 2.38 6.48 2.34
CA SER A 72 3.05 5.23 2.05
C SER A 72 2.39 4.47 0.89
N ILE A 73 2.16 3.16 1.04
CA ILE A 73 1.61 2.30 -0.02
C ILE A 73 0.17 2.69 -0.45
N SER A 74 -0.56 3.44 0.38
CA SER A 74 -1.87 4.00 -0.01
C SER A 74 -1.76 4.87 -1.25
N THR A 75 -0.71 5.68 -1.37
CA THR A 75 -0.48 6.54 -2.53
C THR A 75 -0.21 5.71 -3.80
N ILE A 76 0.50 4.62 -3.68
CA ILE A 76 0.79 3.69 -4.79
C ILE A 76 -0.47 2.93 -5.21
N ALA A 77 -1.26 2.44 -4.26
CA ALA A 77 -2.53 1.77 -4.55
C ALA A 77 -3.46 2.67 -5.38
N MET A 78 -3.53 3.95 -5.02
CA MET A 78 -4.34 4.96 -5.68
C MET A 78 -3.94 5.18 -7.16
N LEU A 79 -2.66 5.04 -7.51
CA LEU A 79 -2.17 5.20 -8.88
C LEU A 79 -2.73 4.16 -9.86
N GLY A 80 -3.36 3.10 -9.39
CA GLY A 80 -4.10 2.15 -10.22
C GLY A 80 -5.45 2.68 -10.74
N CYS A 81 -5.95 3.77 -10.19
CA CYS A 81 -7.21 4.37 -10.58
C CYS A 81 -7.11 5.16 -11.88
N LYS A 82 -8.23 5.27 -12.58
CA LYS A 82 -8.35 6.03 -13.83
C LYS A 82 -8.23 7.55 -13.60
N THR A 83 -8.80 8.04 -12.51
CA THR A 83 -8.69 9.44 -12.07
C THR A 83 -8.45 9.50 -10.57
N ILE A 84 -7.82 10.58 -10.14
CA ILE A 84 -7.58 10.85 -8.72
C ILE A 84 -8.02 12.29 -8.44
N ASP A 85 -9.09 12.43 -7.69
CA ASP A 85 -9.59 13.71 -7.19
C ASP A 85 -9.08 13.93 -5.76
N ILE A 86 -8.51 15.08 -5.50
CA ILE A 86 -7.95 15.44 -4.20
C ILE A 86 -8.81 16.50 -3.54
N VAL A 87 -9.41 16.18 -2.42
CA VAL A 87 -10.18 17.13 -1.62
C VAL A 87 -9.24 18.19 -1.03
N LYS A 88 -9.62 19.44 -1.12
CA LYS A 88 -8.84 20.56 -0.57
C LYS A 88 -8.56 20.34 0.91
N GLY A 89 -7.30 20.51 1.31
CA GLY A 89 -6.85 20.27 2.68
C GLY A 89 -6.36 18.84 2.95
N SER A 90 -6.33 18.01 1.94
CA SER A 90 -5.74 16.66 2.07
C SER A 90 -4.22 16.72 2.13
N PHE A 91 -3.63 15.75 2.85
CA PHE A 91 -2.18 15.60 2.98
C PHE A 91 -1.71 14.27 2.41
N PHE A 92 -0.53 14.29 1.80
CA PHE A 92 0.14 13.12 1.27
C PHE A 92 1.53 13.01 1.88
N LEU A 93 1.91 11.80 2.30
CA LEU A 93 3.25 11.49 2.77
C LEU A 93 3.82 10.34 1.95
N ILE A 94 4.89 10.62 1.23
CA ILE A 94 5.64 9.64 0.44
C ILE A 94 6.98 9.42 1.13
N HIS A 95 7.31 8.16 1.39
CA HIS A 95 8.57 7.75 2.03
C HIS A 95 9.04 6.41 1.49
N ASN A 96 10.31 6.10 1.71
CA ASN A 96 10.89 4.82 1.33
C ASN A 96 10.27 3.66 2.10
N VAL A 97 10.31 2.47 1.53
CA VAL A 97 9.87 1.24 2.20
C VAL A 97 10.72 1.00 3.45
N SER A 98 10.06 0.59 4.52
CA SER A 98 10.71 0.29 5.79
C SER A 98 10.32 -1.09 6.32
N THR A 99 11.16 -1.64 7.16
CA THR A 99 10.89 -2.88 7.87
C THR A 99 11.30 -2.76 9.32
N LEU A 100 10.67 -3.56 10.18
CA LEU A 100 11.02 -3.63 11.59
C LEU A 100 12.10 -4.69 11.79
N ILE A 101 13.17 -4.31 12.47
CA ILE A 101 14.28 -5.21 12.84
C ILE A 101 14.52 -5.10 14.33
N TYR A 102 14.58 -6.24 15.02
CA TYR A 102 15.01 -6.29 16.41
C TYR A 102 15.73 -7.62 16.72
N LYS A 103 16.58 -7.58 17.72
CA LYS A 103 17.33 -8.75 18.20
C LYS A 103 17.54 -8.65 19.71
N TYR A 104 17.10 -9.67 20.43
CA TYR A 104 17.15 -9.77 21.89
C TYR A 104 17.80 -11.09 22.31
N GLU A 105 19.07 -11.30 21.97
CA GLU A 105 19.80 -12.50 22.39
C GLU A 105 21.29 -12.21 22.57
N GLN A 106 21.95 -13.02 23.39
CA GLN A 106 23.40 -13.04 23.44
C GLN A 106 23.95 -13.73 22.19
N SER A 107 24.95 -13.12 21.58
CA SER A 107 25.51 -13.62 20.31
C SER A 107 27.03 -13.63 20.34
N ASN A 108 27.62 -14.67 19.77
CA ASN A 108 29.05 -14.74 19.50
C ASN A 108 29.38 -14.03 18.16
N LYS A 109 30.70 -14.02 17.82
CA LYS A 109 31.18 -13.34 16.60
C LYS A 109 30.53 -13.89 15.34
N GLU A 110 30.45 -15.22 15.19
CA GLU A 110 29.88 -15.87 14.01
C GLU A 110 28.40 -15.55 13.84
N GLN A 111 27.65 -15.53 14.93
CA GLN A 111 26.23 -15.16 14.93
C GLN A 111 26.01 -13.69 14.59
N ILE A 112 26.90 -12.80 15.06
CA ILE A 112 26.86 -11.37 14.70
C ILE A 112 27.15 -11.19 13.21
N ASP A 113 28.18 -11.86 12.69
CA ASP A 113 28.54 -11.81 11.26
C ASP A 113 27.37 -12.30 10.38
N ALA A 114 26.69 -13.38 10.79
CA ALA A 114 25.51 -13.89 10.09
C ALA A 114 24.36 -12.90 10.12
N PHE A 115 24.14 -12.23 11.25
CA PHE A 115 23.10 -11.21 11.39
C PHE A 115 23.41 -9.97 10.53
N VAL A 116 24.65 -9.53 10.48
CA VAL A 116 25.07 -8.43 9.59
C VAL A 116 24.81 -8.77 8.12
N ARG A 117 25.13 -9.98 7.68
CA ARG A 117 24.81 -10.43 6.30
C ARG A 117 23.32 -10.43 6.03
N LYS A 118 22.50 -10.85 7.00
CA LYS A 118 21.03 -10.79 6.89
C LYS A 118 20.53 -9.36 6.76
N LEU A 119 21.07 -8.42 7.55
CA LEU A 119 20.72 -7.01 7.45
C LEU A 119 21.09 -6.40 6.09
N GLN A 120 22.27 -6.77 5.55
CA GLN A 120 22.68 -6.33 4.21
C GLN A 120 21.72 -6.81 3.13
N ALA A 121 21.28 -8.08 3.19
CA ALA A 121 20.31 -8.65 2.26
C ALA A 121 18.95 -7.93 2.39
N GLN A 122 18.49 -7.62 3.60
CA GLN A 122 17.27 -6.86 3.82
C GLN A 122 17.37 -5.43 3.27
N ARG A 123 18.51 -4.75 3.47
CA ARG A 123 18.77 -3.43 2.91
C ARG A 123 18.67 -3.45 1.39
N ASP A 124 19.27 -4.41 0.72
CA ASP A 124 19.24 -4.54 -0.72
C ASP A 124 17.83 -4.83 -1.24
N SER A 125 17.06 -5.64 -0.51
CA SER A 125 15.66 -5.90 -0.80
C SER A 125 14.80 -4.64 -0.68
N LEU A 126 14.99 -3.83 0.36
CA LEU A 126 14.28 -2.55 0.53
C LEU A 126 14.61 -1.57 -0.60
N LYS A 127 15.88 -1.50 -1.02
CA LYS A 127 16.28 -0.68 -2.16
C LYS A 127 15.57 -1.12 -3.43
N ASN A 128 15.46 -2.41 -3.69
CA ASN A 128 14.75 -2.93 -4.85
C ASN A 128 13.26 -2.57 -4.82
N PHE A 129 12.61 -2.63 -3.66
CA PHE A 129 11.22 -2.17 -3.51
C PHE A 129 11.09 -0.68 -3.78
N ASP A 130 11.98 0.14 -3.23
CA ASP A 130 11.97 1.58 -3.47
C ASP A 130 12.14 1.90 -4.96
N ASP A 131 13.05 1.23 -5.66
CA ASP A 131 13.29 1.42 -7.09
C ASP A 131 12.05 1.03 -7.93
N VAL A 132 11.38 -0.07 -7.59
CA VAL A 132 10.13 -0.49 -8.25
C VAL A 132 9.02 0.53 -8.02
N LEU A 133 8.81 0.96 -6.78
CA LEU A 133 7.75 1.91 -6.45
C LEU A 133 8.00 3.28 -7.10
N ALA A 134 9.25 3.72 -7.16
CA ALA A 134 9.62 4.98 -7.81
C ALA A 134 9.38 4.95 -9.32
N SER A 135 9.37 3.77 -9.95
CA SER A 135 9.11 3.59 -11.38
C SER A 135 7.62 3.63 -11.75
N MET A 136 6.75 3.54 -10.76
CA MET A 136 5.29 3.52 -10.97
C MET A 136 4.72 4.93 -11.10
#